data_842a653ea39c28a77f771643c64e0336
#
_entry.id   842a653ea39c28a77f771643c64e0336
#
_cell.length_a   1.000
_cell.length_b   1.000
_cell.length_c   1.000
_cell.angle_alpha   90.00
_cell.angle_beta   90.00
_cell.angle_gamma   90.00
#
_symmetry.space_group_name_H-M   'P 1'
#
loop_
_entity.id
_entity.type
_entity.pdbx_description
1 polymer ?
#
loop_
_entity_poly.entity_id
_entity_poly.type
_entity_poly.pdbx_seq_one_letter_code
_entity_poly.pdbx_strand_id
1 'polypeptide(L)'
;MDTKLILIEGLPGSGKSTTARLVHEILMQNGIESELYCEGDLNHPADYESVAYFENDQWHRLLEEYSAFRDQIIENCIPEDNGYLLPYKKLVPDIPDTFYEKVSKKDIYELPLDQNMKLIINNWERFSTRAASGKKYIFLNAVLYRILLQSV
;
A
#
# COMPACT_ATOMS: atom_id res chain seq x y z
N MET A 1 -26.68 -0.53 6.37
CA MET A 1 -25.72 0.36 7.04
C MET A 1 -24.58 0.60 6.05
N ASP A 2 -24.20 1.83 5.81
CA ASP A 2 -23.10 2.13 4.88
C ASP A 2 -21.76 1.94 5.55
N THR A 3 -20.71 1.63 4.80
CA THR A 3 -19.33 1.56 5.31
C THR A 3 -18.95 2.85 6.00
N LYS A 4 -18.33 2.76 7.17
CA LYS A 4 -17.75 3.89 7.92
C LYS A 4 -16.24 3.83 7.85
N LEU A 5 -15.62 4.88 7.32
CA LEU A 5 -14.17 5.05 7.34
C LEU A 5 -13.75 5.86 8.57
N ILE A 6 -12.80 5.33 9.31
CA ILE A 6 -12.21 5.98 10.49
C ILE A 6 -10.71 6.10 10.27
N LEU A 7 -10.23 7.33 10.19
CA LEU A 7 -8.81 7.65 10.09
C LEU A 7 -8.26 7.95 11.49
N ILE A 8 -7.14 7.32 11.84
CA ILE A 8 -6.46 7.54 13.11
C ILE A 8 -5.09 8.13 12.84
N GLU A 9 -4.96 9.42 13.11
CA GLU A 9 -3.77 10.21 12.87
C GLU A 9 -3.12 10.69 14.17
N GLY A 10 -1.83 10.99 14.13
CA GLY A 10 -1.08 11.52 15.27
C GLY A 10 0.43 11.33 15.10
N LEU A 11 1.20 11.92 15.97
CA LEU A 11 2.66 11.84 15.94
C LEU A 11 3.19 10.40 16.17
N PRO A 12 4.38 10.06 15.67
CA PRO A 12 5.04 8.81 16.03
C PRO A 12 5.07 8.62 17.57
N GLY A 13 4.76 7.42 18.03
CA GLY A 13 4.73 7.11 19.46
C GLY A 13 3.50 7.60 20.25
N SER A 14 2.53 8.28 19.62
CA SER A 14 1.32 8.80 20.30
C SER A 14 0.27 7.74 20.67
N GLY A 15 0.51 6.47 20.39
CA GLY A 15 -0.41 5.38 20.69
C GLY A 15 -1.48 5.10 19.63
N LYS A 16 -1.36 5.67 18.41
CA LYS A 16 -2.32 5.45 17.31
C LYS A 16 -2.71 3.99 17.10
N SER A 17 -1.69 3.13 16.87
CA SER A 17 -1.92 1.71 16.60
C SER A 17 -2.54 0.97 17.78
N THR A 18 -2.20 1.35 19.02
CA THR A 18 -2.79 0.78 20.22
C THR A 18 -4.27 1.17 20.33
N THR A 19 -4.58 2.44 20.10
CA THR A 19 -5.97 2.93 20.12
C THR A 19 -6.80 2.29 19.01
N ALA A 20 -6.26 2.20 17.79
CA ALA A 20 -6.93 1.58 16.66
C ALA A 20 -7.29 0.10 16.93
N ARG A 21 -6.34 -0.67 17.47
CA ARG A 21 -6.56 -2.08 17.83
C ARG A 21 -7.60 -2.23 18.92
N LEU A 22 -7.52 -1.42 19.98
CA LEU A 22 -8.48 -1.47 21.09
C LEU A 22 -9.91 -1.19 20.60
N VAL A 23 -10.11 -0.15 19.77
CA VAL A 23 -11.43 0.18 19.24
C VAL A 23 -11.94 -0.93 18.30
N HIS A 24 -11.09 -1.46 17.44
CA HIS A 24 -11.42 -2.59 16.57
C HIS A 24 -11.87 -3.81 17.41
N GLU A 25 -11.13 -4.20 18.44
CA GLU A 25 -11.45 -5.31 19.33
C GLU A 25 -12.80 -5.09 20.03
N ILE A 26 -13.06 -3.88 20.54
CA ILE A 26 -14.34 -3.54 21.18
C ILE A 26 -15.51 -3.69 20.20
N LEU A 27 -15.37 -3.25 18.97
CA LEU A 27 -16.41 -3.40 17.95
C LEU A 27 -16.67 -4.88 17.64
N MET A 28 -15.62 -5.66 17.43
CA MET A 28 -15.73 -7.09 17.15
C MET A 28 -16.38 -7.86 18.31
N GLN A 29 -16.04 -7.55 19.57
CA GLN A 29 -16.66 -8.13 20.76
C GLN A 29 -18.15 -7.81 20.86
N ASN A 30 -18.58 -6.68 20.31
CA ASN A 30 -19.99 -6.28 20.26
C ASN A 30 -20.72 -6.73 18.97
N GLY A 31 -20.13 -7.62 18.18
CA GLY A 31 -20.71 -8.16 16.95
C GLY A 31 -20.77 -7.14 15.81
N ILE A 32 -19.96 -6.06 15.87
CA ILE A 32 -19.88 -5.04 14.83
C ILE A 32 -18.68 -5.39 13.93
N GLU A 33 -18.95 -5.69 12.67
CA GLU A 33 -17.90 -6.01 11.69
C GLU A 33 -16.99 -4.80 11.44
N SER A 34 -15.70 -5.02 11.59
CA SER A 34 -14.68 -4.00 11.35
C SER A 34 -13.39 -4.59 10.78
N GLU A 35 -12.67 -3.78 10.00
CA GLU A 35 -11.34 -4.07 9.47
C GLU A 35 -10.35 -3.03 9.98
N LEU A 36 -9.13 -3.45 10.27
CA LEU A 36 -8.06 -2.58 10.74
C LEU A 36 -6.83 -2.76 9.88
N TYR A 37 -6.34 -1.65 9.35
CA TYR A 37 -5.09 -1.57 8.60
C TYR A 37 -4.15 -0.59 9.31
N CYS A 38 -3.00 -1.09 9.73
CA CYS A 38 -1.98 -0.32 10.42
C CYS A 38 -0.88 0.14 9.45
N GLU A 39 -0.12 1.14 9.87
CA GLU A 39 1.14 1.53 9.20
C GLU A 39 2.07 0.33 9.06
N GLY A 40 2.66 0.17 7.88
CA GLY A 40 3.53 -0.98 7.57
C GLY A 40 2.80 -2.25 7.13
N ASP A 41 1.47 -2.24 7.05
CA ASP A 41 0.72 -3.38 6.52
C ASP A 41 0.88 -3.47 5.00
N LEU A 42 1.51 -4.55 4.53
CA LEU A 42 1.69 -4.81 3.09
C LEU A 42 0.36 -4.98 2.32
N ASN A 43 -0.75 -5.20 3.02
CA ASN A 43 -2.08 -5.33 2.44
C ASN A 43 -2.94 -4.08 2.66
N HIS A 44 -2.32 -2.96 3.07
CA HIS A 44 -3.04 -1.71 3.31
C HIS A 44 -3.77 -1.26 2.03
N PRO A 45 -5.10 -1.05 2.07
CA PRO A 45 -5.90 -0.87 0.85
C PRO A 45 -5.76 0.52 0.21
N ALA A 46 -5.25 1.50 0.97
CA ALA A 46 -5.13 2.90 0.56
C ALA A 46 -3.68 3.44 0.69
N ASP A 47 -2.73 2.62 1.12
CA ASP A 47 -1.31 2.97 1.20
C ASP A 47 -0.48 1.99 0.37
N TYR A 48 0.71 2.43 -0.05
CA TYR A 48 1.66 1.65 -0.83
C TYR A 48 2.88 1.27 0.01
N GLU A 49 2.71 0.35 0.96
CA GLU A 49 3.84 -0.12 1.75
C GLU A 49 4.75 -1.03 0.93
N SER A 50 5.99 -0.54 0.66
CA SER A 50 7.01 -1.28 -0.10
C SER A 50 6.55 -1.70 -1.51
N VAL A 51 6.00 -0.74 -2.25
CA VAL A 51 5.55 -0.90 -3.62
C VAL A 51 6.40 -0.03 -4.55
N ALA A 52 7.00 -0.64 -5.55
CA ALA A 52 7.76 0.06 -6.60
C ALA A 52 6.92 0.25 -7.86
N TYR A 53 7.14 1.35 -8.59
CA TYR A 53 6.51 1.63 -9.87
C TYR A 53 7.51 1.56 -11.01
N PHE A 54 7.11 0.89 -12.08
CA PHE A 54 7.90 0.76 -13.32
C PHE A 54 7.06 1.14 -14.52
N GLU A 55 7.57 2.02 -15.36
CA GLU A 55 7.04 2.23 -16.70
C GLU A 55 7.24 0.98 -17.56
N ASN A 56 6.48 0.84 -18.64
CA ASN A 56 6.49 -0.35 -19.49
C ASN A 56 7.90 -0.81 -19.90
N ASP A 57 8.74 0.10 -20.39
CA ASP A 57 10.11 -0.22 -20.84
C ASP A 57 11.02 -0.65 -19.67
N GLN A 58 10.85 -0.02 -18.51
CA GLN A 58 11.59 -0.35 -17.29
C GLN A 58 11.18 -1.73 -16.75
N TRP A 59 9.87 -2.02 -16.84
CA TRP A 59 9.33 -3.32 -16.46
C TRP A 59 9.89 -4.47 -17.30
N HIS A 60 9.89 -4.31 -18.63
CA HIS A 60 10.45 -5.33 -19.51
C HIS A 60 11.94 -5.59 -19.23
N ARG A 61 12.73 -4.53 -19.03
CA ARG A 61 14.15 -4.66 -18.66
C ARG A 61 14.35 -5.37 -17.32
N LEU A 62 13.50 -5.09 -16.32
CA LEU A 62 13.54 -5.79 -15.04
C LEU A 62 13.30 -7.30 -15.22
N LEU A 63 12.29 -7.67 -16.01
CA LEU A 63 11.95 -9.06 -16.26
C LEU A 63 13.01 -9.80 -17.09
N GLU A 64 13.74 -9.11 -17.96
CA GLU A 64 14.87 -9.68 -18.72
C GLU A 64 16.06 -9.93 -17.79
N GLU A 65 16.43 -8.95 -16.98
CA GLU A 65 17.54 -9.01 -16.06
C GLU A 65 17.36 -10.09 -14.97
N TYR A 66 16.13 -10.24 -14.49
CA TYR A 66 15.77 -11.22 -13.46
C TYR A 66 14.90 -12.35 -14.04
N SER A 67 15.25 -12.82 -15.22
CA SER A 67 14.46 -13.82 -15.97
C SER A 67 14.21 -15.14 -15.19
N ALA A 68 15.11 -15.53 -14.30
CA ALA A 68 14.93 -16.69 -13.43
C ALA A 68 13.76 -16.55 -12.44
N PHE A 69 13.35 -15.33 -12.13
CA PHE A 69 12.27 -15.00 -11.18
C PHE A 69 11.05 -14.37 -11.87
N ARG A 70 11.05 -14.38 -13.20
CA ARG A 70 10.07 -13.69 -14.04
C ARG A 70 8.62 -13.99 -13.64
N ASP A 71 8.29 -15.25 -13.52
CA ASP A 71 6.91 -15.69 -13.25
C ASP A 71 6.44 -15.19 -11.89
N GLN A 72 7.29 -15.31 -10.89
CA GLN A 72 7.01 -14.79 -9.54
C GLN A 72 6.85 -13.28 -9.51
N ILE A 73 7.66 -12.53 -10.26
CA ILE A 73 7.55 -11.07 -10.35
C ILE A 73 6.22 -10.69 -11.02
N ILE A 74 5.84 -11.39 -12.09
CA ILE A 74 4.59 -11.15 -12.82
C ILE A 74 3.37 -11.51 -11.96
N GLU A 75 3.38 -12.62 -11.24
CA GLU A 75 2.26 -13.06 -10.39
C GLU A 75 1.95 -12.06 -9.27
N ASN A 76 2.95 -11.31 -8.82
CA ASN A 76 2.80 -10.32 -7.74
C ASN A 76 2.62 -8.88 -8.24
N CYS A 77 2.68 -8.61 -9.54
CA CYS A 77 2.52 -7.26 -10.05
C CYS A 77 1.04 -6.85 -10.16
N ILE A 78 0.83 -5.54 -10.11
CA ILE A 78 -0.48 -4.91 -10.32
C ILE A 78 -0.33 -4.01 -11.56
N PRO A 79 -1.08 -4.27 -12.63
CA PRO A 79 -1.02 -3.41 -13.82
C PRO A 79 -1.63 -2.04 -13.54
N GLU A 80 -1.00 -1.00 -14.10
CA GLU A 80 -1.47 0.39 -14.14
C GLU A 80 -1.55 0.85 -15.61
N ASP A 81 -2.24 1.96 -15.88
CA ASP A 81 -2.46 2.47 -17.24
C ASP A 81 -1.17 2.61 -18.06
N ASN A 82 -0.07 3.04 -17.43
CA ASN A 82 1.21 3.31 -18.09
C ASN A 82 2.39 2.53 -17.51
N GLY A 83 2.12 1.43 -16.78
CA GLY A 83 3.19 0.64 -16.16
C GLY A 83 2.70 -0.41 -15.18
N TYR A 84 3.54 -0.73 -14.21
CA TYR A 84 3.31 -1.81 -13.26
C TYR A 84 3.73 -1.41 -11.85
N LEU A 85 2.89 -1.76 -10.88
CA LEU A 85 3.22 -1.70 -9.46
C LEU A 85 3.72 -3.06 -8.99
N LEU A 86 4.81 -3.07 -8.26
CA LEU A 86 5.38 -4.29 -7.70
C LEU A 86 5.49 -4.19 -6.18
N PRO A 87 4.61 -4.87 -5.42
CA PRO A 87 4.73 -5.02 -3.97
C PRO A 87 5.94 -5.92 -3.64
N TYR A 88 7.14 -5.36 -3.67
CA TYR A 88 8.38 -6.14 -3.69
C TYR A 88 8.67 -6.90 -2.38
N LYS A 89 8.15 -6.45 -1.25
CA LYS A 89 8.26 -7.21 0.01
C LYS A 89 7.31 -8.41 0.11
N LYS A 90 6.37 -8.56 -0.84
CA LYS A 90 5.52 -9.76 -0.93
C LYS A 90 6.18 -10.90 -1.70
N LEU A 91 7.29 -10.62 -2.38
CA LEU A 91 8.04 -11.63 -3.11
C LEU A 91 8.73 -12.60 -2.14
N VAL A 92 8.89 -13.86 -2.54
CA VAL A 92 9.54 -14.87 -1.71
C VAL A 92 11.06 -14.64 -1.58
N PRO A 93 11.71 -15.12 -0.50
CA PRO A 93 13.06 -14.73 -0.10
C PRO A 93 14.20 -15.22 -1.01
N ASP A 94 13.92 -16.01 -2.06
CA ASP A 94 14.97 -16.57 -2.93
C ASP A 94 15.50 -15.60 -4.00
N ILE A 95 14.90 -14.39 -4.10
CA ILE A 95 15.37 -13.35 -5.02
C ILE A 95 16.60 -12.68 -4.43
N PRO A 96 17.68 -12.43 -5.23
CA PRO A 96 18.91 -11.82 -4.73
C PRO A 96 18.69 -10.43 -4.12
N ASP A 97 19.50 -10.09 -3.10
CA ASP A 97 19.46 -8.76 -2.46
C ASP A 97 19.65 -7.60 -3.46
N THR A 98 20.45 -7.81 -4.51
CA THR A 98 20.64 -6.82 -5.59
C THR A 98 19.34 -6.45 -6.31
N PHE A 99 18.37 -7.34 -6.37
CA PHE A 99 17.03 -7.04 -6.87
C PHE A 99 16.33 -6.03 -5.95
N TYR A 100 16.31 -6.29 -4.64
CA TYR A 100 15.67 -5.43 -3.67
C TYR A 100 16.32 -4.04 -3.60
N GLU A 101 17.64 -3.96 -3.69
CA GLU A 101 18.39 -2.70 -3.77
C GLU A 101 18.02 -1.88 -5.03
N LYS A 102 17.77 -2.56 -6.14
CA LYS A 102 17.36 -1.91 -7.39
C LYS A 102 15.91 -1.46 -7.35
N VAL A 103 15.02 -2.33 -6.88
CA VAL A 103 13.58 -2.10 -6.88
C VAL A 103 13.18 -1.05 -5.85
N SER A 104 13.81 -1.02 -4.67
CA SER A 104 13.53 -0.01 -3.64
C SER A 104 13.80 1.43 -4.10
N LYS A 105 14.72 1.65 -5.05
CA LYS A 105 14.96 2.97 -5.68
C LYS A 105 13.81 3.46 -6.55
N LYS A 106 12.86 2.59 -6.84
CA LYS A 106 11.63 2.86 -7.58
C LYS A 106 10.39 2.80 -6.69
N ASP A 107 10.60 2.73 -5.38
CA ASP A 107 9.50 2.82 -4.42
C ASP A 107 8.66 4.06 -4.69
N ILE A 108 7.35 3.94 -4.56
CA ILE A 108 6.42 5.03 -4.85
C ILE A 108 6.76 6.29 -4.08
N TYR A 109 7.26 6.14 -2.85
CA TYR A 109 7.67 7.27 -2.01
C TYR A 109 9.01 7.92 -2.41
N GLU A 110 9.78 7.29 -3.31
CA GLU A 110 11.00 7.84 -3.91
C GLU A 110 10.77 8.49 -5.28
N LEU A 111 9.54 8.43 -5.81
CA LEU A 111 9.18 9.03 -7.09
C LEU A 111 9.03 10.56 -7.00
N PRO A 112 9.15 11.28 -8.13
CA PRO A 112 8.74 12.69 -8.21
C PRO A 112 7.32 12.90 -7.69
N LEU A 113 7.09 14.02 -6.99
CA LEU A 113 5.85 14.28 -6.26
C LEU A 113 4.58 14.15 -7.12
N ASP A 114 4.61 14.65 -8.34
CA ASP A 114 3.48 14.60 -9.29
C ASP A 114 3.11 13.16 -9.66
N GLN A 115 4.11 12.31 -9.88
CA GLN A 115 3.92 10.89 -10.19
C GLN A 115 3.42 10.11 -8.98
N ASN A 116 4.05 10.36 -7.81
CA ASN A 116 3.62 9.80 -6.53
C ASN A 116 2.16 10.15 -6.24
N MET A 117 1.79 11.43 -6.29
CA MET A 117 0.44 11.92 -6.02
C MET A 117 -0.59 11.27 -6.94
N LYS A 118 -0.30 11.13 -8.22
CA LYS A 118 -1.20 10.47 -9.17
C LYS A 118 -1.48 9.01 -8.77
N LEU A 119 -0.46 8.25 -8.44
CA LEU A 119 -0.61 6.86 -8.02
C LEU A 119 -1.39 6.72 -6.71
N ILE A 120 -1.12 7.59 -5.73
CA ILE A 120 -1.85 7.62 -4.46
C ILE A 120 -3.32 7.94 -4.68
N ILE A 121 -3.65 8.97 -5.48
CA ILE A 121 -5.04 9.33 -5.79
C ILE A 121 -5.77 8.14 -6.45
N ASN A 122 -5.19 7.51 -7.46
CA ASN A 122 -5.77 6.35 -8.11
C ASN A 122 -6.03 5.20 -7.10
N ASN A 123 -5.13 4.98 -6.16
CA ASN A 123 -5.30 3.95 -5.12
C ASN A 123 -6.48 4.28 -4.19
N TRP A 124 -6.59 5.54 -3.76
CA TRP A 124 -7.70 6.01 -2.93
C TRP A 124 -9.05 5.91 -3.64
N GLU A 125 -9.13 6.20 -4.93
CA GLU A 125 -10.33 6.05 -5.74
C GLU A 125 -10.76 4.58 -5.82
N ARG A 126 -9.81 3.67 -6.09
CA ARG A 126 -10.05 2.22 -6.08
C ARG A 126 -10.52 1.72 -4.72
N PHE A 127 -9.87 2.17 -3.64
CA PHE A 127 -10.27 1.85 -2.28
C PHE A 127 -11.69 2.35 -1.97
N SER A 128 -11.99 3.62 -2.26
CA SER A 128 -13.30 4.20 -1.98
C SER A 128 -14.43 3.47 -2.71
N THR A 129 -14.21 3.11 -3.97
CA THR A 129 -15.18 2.34 -4.77
C THR A 129 -15.45 0.96 -4.16
N ARG A 130 -14.41 0.25 -3.73
CA ARG A 130 -14.56 -1.05 -3.06
C ARG A 130 -15.22 -0.91 -1.69
N ALA A 131 -14.83 0.08 -0.91
CA ALA A 131 -15.35 0.33 0.42
C ALA A 131 -16.85 0.70 0.40
N ALA A 132 -17.30 1.45 -0.61
CA ALA A 132 -18.69 1.87 -0.74
C ALA A 132 -19.68 0.70 -0.84
N SER A 133 -19.26 -0.44 -1.38
CA SER A 133 -20.09 -1.64 -1.48
C SER A 133 -20.20 -2.46 -0.18
N GLY A 134 -19.40 -2.15 0.82
CA GLY A 134 -19.36 -2.83 2.12
C GLY A 134 -20.41 -2.32 3.11
N LYS A 135 -20.48 -3.00 4.27
CA LYS A 135 -21.35 -2.61 5.40
C LYS A 135 -20.59 -2.71 6.72
N LYS A 136 -19.37 -2.18 6.79
CA LYS A 136 -18.44 -2.38 7.89
C LYS A 136 -17.75 -1.10 8.30
N TYR A 137 -17.08 -1.15 9.45
CA TYR A 137 -16.14 -0.10 9.85
C TYR A 137 -14.75 -0.42 9.31
N ILE A 138 -14.07 0.56 8.72
CA ILE A 138 -12.70 0.42 8.24
C ILE A 138 -11.85 1.45 8.97
N PHE A 139 -10.82 0.97 9.66
CA PHE A 139 -9.84 1.80 10.36
C PHE A 139 -8.55 1.85 9.53
N LEU A 140 -8.12 3.07 9.18
CA LEU A 140 -6.83 3.32 8.55
C LEU A 140 -5.96 4.15 9.50
N ASN A 141 -4.73 3.68 9.74
CA ASN A 141 -3.79 4.32 10.63
C ASN A 141 -2.61 4.91 9.83
N ALA A 142 -2.28 6.18 10.08
CA ALA A 142 -1.09 6.90 9.60
C ALA A 142 -0.98 7.20 8.08
N VAL A 143 -2.05 7.15 7.32
CA VAL A 143 -2.01 7.30 5.85
C VAL A 143 -1.75 8.74 5.40
N LEU A 144 -2.41 9.73 6.02
CA LEU A 144 -2.33 11.13 5.57
C LEU A 144 -0.99 11.79 5.90
N TYR A 145 -0.34 11.37 7.00
CA TYR A 145 0.94 11.95 7.43
C TYR A 145 2.07 11.71 6.43
N ARG A 146 2.12 10.54 5.79
CA ARG A 146 3.11 10.22 4.75
C ARG A 146 2.96 11.12 3.52
N ILE A 147 1.72 11.40 3.11
CA ILE A 147 1.42 12.28 1.97
C ILE A 147 1.89 13.71 2.25
N LEU A 148 1.64 14.21 3.45
CA LEU A 148 2.00 15.59 3.84
C LEU A 148 3.51 15.81 3.99
N LEU A 149 4.28 14.82 4.45
CA LEU A 149 5.73 14.93 4.61
C LEU A 149 6.50 15.01 3.28
N GLN A 150 5.95 14.51 2.20
CA GLN A 150 6.58 14.59 0.88
C GLN A 150 6.32 15.92 0.16
N SER A 151 5.41 16.74 0.69
CA SER A 151 5.06 18.06 0.12
C SER A 151 5.83 19.23 0.76
N VAL A 152 6.77 18.96 1.67
CA VAL A 152 7.67 19.92 2.35
C VAL A 152 9.10 19.67 1.96
#